data_126713da71ff2aeda67a7ec21e84f865
#
_entry.id   126713da71ff2aeda67a7ec21e84f865
#
_cell.length_a   1.000
_cell.length_b   1.000
_cell.length_c   1.000
_cell.angle_alpha   90.00
_cell.angle_beta   90.00
_cell.angle_gamma   90.00
#
_symmetry.space_group_name_H-M   'P 1'
#
loop_
_entity.id
_entity.type
_entity.pdbx_description
1 polymer ?
#
loop_
_entity_poly.entity_id
_entity_poly.type
_entity_poly.pdbx_seq_one_letter_code
_entity_poly.pdbx_strand_id
1 'polypeptide(L)'
;TESSETTESSETTESSETTESSETTESSETTESSETIEESENNDNFEIIELTEDTEISEQFDTPKGAVSNGYYVINVTKSEISSTSAYAAIQSALDEAQENATTDLPYKVFVDPGKYSLTQGLRIYSNTYLCLTGVTLTQNKGSNYNMIKVGDSNDTHSGYYYQNITIDGGIWNENGNSNTAIKICHTQNITLMNATLKNCSNSHLMEIAGNNGITIQNCNFADQALSTSAKPYTYEAIQLDILLESHLSGYLSEDLPLKNVKITGCSFKNVPRGIGSHTAILNNPVDTIEISNNTFTSLKSLAIQAMNYINCTITGNTITDTPQGIMIYSVRESGTFLASTAVKEGHIPSSTPVTYQTPVNNQKMVISNNTIAASGNDPYEDYENAAIFVSGLNLGSATTGSGDTIPAGNYFISGITISDNTINTDGHGIRLQDARNSTITGNTITYSQVSKPKNTFYGIQLRESSTNGLSLIHI
;
A
#
# COMPACT_ATOMS: atom_id res chain seq x y z
N THR A 1 -53.34 20.70 -28.80
CA THR A 1 -53.66 21.35 -27.53
C THR A 1 -52.72 20.81 -26.47
N GLU A 2 -51.61 21.50 -26.28
CA GLU A 2 -51.28 22.33 -25.09
C GLU A 2 -51.18 21.48 -23.82
N SER A 3 -50.17 21.55 -23.01
CA SER A 3 -49.15 22.58 -22.70
C SER A 3 -48.03 21.94 -21.85
N SER A 4 -46.86 22.30 -22.12
CA SER A 4 -45.73 22.76 -21.31
C SER A 4 -45.90 22.76 -19.78
N GLU A 5 -44.90 22.27 -19.10
CA GLU A 5 -44.22 23.03 -18.04
C GLU A 5 -42.85 22.38 -17.64
N THR A 6 -41.88 23.24 -17.74
CA THR A 6 -40.50 23.13 -17.28
C THR A 6 -40.43 23.26 -15.76
N THR A 7 -39.55 22.51 -15.14
CA THR A 7 -38.93 22.94 -13.89
C THR A 7 -37.46 22.60 -13.85
N GLU A 8 -36.68 23.63 -13.68
CA GLU A 8 -35.24 23.69 -13.44
C GLU A 8 -34.87 22.98 -12.14
N SER A 9 -33.73 22.36 -12.13
CA SER A 9 -33.05 22.02 -10.89
C SER A 9 -31.61 22.52 -10.93
N SER A 10 -31.35 23.29 -9.95
CA SER A 10 -30.12 24.00 -9.64
C SER A 10 -28.93 23.09 -9.39
N GLU A 11 -27.84 23.46 -10.05
CA GLU A 11 -26.46 23.10 -9.71
C GLU A 11 -26.08 23.73 -8.36
N THR A 12 -25.34 22.97 -7.55
CA THR A 12 -24.50 23.52 -6.50
C THR A 12 -23.11 22.97 -6.63
N THR A 13 -22.29 23.80 -7.19
CA THR A 13 -20.83 23.78 -7.07
C THR A 13 -20.44 24.33 -5.71
N GLU A 14 -19.69 23.59 -4.91
CA GLU A 14 -18.96 24.17 -3.79
C GLU A 14 -17.47 24.10 -4.05
N SER A 15 -16.93 25.29 -4.27
CA SER A 15 -15.50 25.60 -4.22
C SER A 15 -15.13 25.93 -2.77
N SER A 16 -14.06 25.31 -2.28
CA SER A 16 -13.45 25.66 -1.01
C SER A 16 -12.47 26.80 -1.17
N GLU A 17 -12.72 27.92 -0.54
CA GLU A 17 -11.73 28.93 -0.24
C GLU A 17 -11.37 28.94 1.24
N THR A 18 -10.06 29.04 1.45
CA THR A 18 -9.36 29.25 2.71
C THR A 18 -9.59 30.64 3.27
N THR A 19 -9.72 30.77 4.56
CA THR A 19 -9.33 32.03 5.26
C THR A 19 -8.77 31.72 6.64
N GLU A 20 -7.60 32.26 6.86
CA GLU A 20 -6.92 32.39 8.13
C GLU A 20 -7.64 33.35 9.08
N SER A 21 -7.52 33.12 10.37
CA SER A 21 -7.30 34.21 11.34
C SER A 21 -6.83 33.72 12.70
N SER A 22 -5.90 34.42 13.18
CA SER A 22 -5.03 34.37 14.34
C SER A 22 -5.68 34.79 15.65
N GLU A 23 -4.85 34.57 16.72
CA GLU A 23 -4.79 35.22 18.05
C GLU A 23 -5.62 34.59 19.17
N THR A 24 -5.17 34.49 20.38
CA THR A 24 -3.97 34.69 21.23
C THR A 24 -4.28 34.21 22.63
N THR A 25 -3.26 33.74 23.35
CA THR A 25 -2.98 33.77 24.79
C THR A 25 -4.07 33.39 25.81
N GLU A 26 -3.79 32.60 26.81
CA GLU A 26 -2.99 32.81 28.01
C GLU A 26 -2.82 31.55 28.89
N SER A 27 -1.77 31.58 29.61
CA SER A 27 -1.22 30.67 30.58
C SER A 27 -2.06 30.43 31.86
N SER A 28 -1.92 29.26 32.47
CA SER A 28 -1.79 29.13 33.89
C SER A 28 -1.13 27.82 34.30
N GLU A 29 -0.07 27.97 35.09
CA GLU A 29 0.59 26.95 35.89
C GLU A 29 -0.35 26.36 36.93
N THR A 30 -0.19 25.09 37.33
CA THR A 30 0.12 24.70 38.70
C THR A 30 0.23 23.18 38.89
N THR A 31 1.36 22.83 39.46
CA THR A 31 1.68 21.90 40.57
C THR A 31 1.47 20.39 40.44
N GLU A 32 2.61 19.82 40.72
CA GLU A 32 2.96 18.44 41.05
C GLU A 32 2.02 17.74 42.04
N SER A 33 1.80 16.46 41.85
CA SER A 33 1.80 15.51 42.94
C SER A 33 2.25 14.13 42.46
N SER A 34 3.31 13.68 43.06
CA SER A 34 3.89 12.35 42.96
C SER A 34 3.01 11.31 43.64
N GLU A 35 2.69 10.23 42.98
CA GLU A 35 2.40 8.95 43.65
C GLU A 35 3.16 7.82 42.95
N THR A 36 4.04 7.23 43.73
CA THR A 36 4.75 5.98 43.48
C THR A 36 3.78 4.82 43.55
N ILE A 37 3.73 3.98 42.50
CA ILE A 37 3.20 2.62 42.60
C ILE A 37 4.25 1.65 42.06
N GLU A 38 4.47 0.62 42.85
CA GLU A 38 5.50 -0.40 42.78
C GLU A 38 5.44 -1.24 41.51
N GLU A 39 6.62 -1.59 41.02
CA GLU A 39 6.91 -2.56 39.98
C GLU A 39 6.42 -3.97 40.36
N SER A 40 5.72 -4.62 39.49
CA SER A 40 5.67 -6.07 39.40
C SER A 40 6.30 -6.53 38.08
N GLU A 41 7.48 -7.09 38.22
CA GLU A 41 8.23 -7.75 37.17
C GLU A 41 7.42 -8.90 36.58
N ASN A 42 7.21 -8.86 35.28
CA ASN A 42 7.04 -10.05 34.43
C ASN A 42 8.01 -9.98 33.28
N ASN A 43 9.05 -10.77 33.43
CA ASN A 43 10.06 -11.08 32.44
C ASN A 43 9.44 -11.83 31.27
N ASP A 44 9.26 -11.18 30.15
CA ASP A 44 9.28 -11.83 28.85
C ASP A 44 10.45 -11.23 28.06
N ASN A 45 11.52 -12.03 28.04
CA ASN A 45 12.73 -11.77 27.28
C ASN A 45 12.40 -11.70 25.78
N PHE A 46 12.21 -10.50 25.27
CA PHE A 46 12.54 -10.20 23.89
C PHE A 46 14.01 -9.75 23.87
N GLU A 47 14.88 -10.62 23.44
CA GLU A 47 16.24 -10.22 23.05
C GLU A 47 16.13 -9.15 21.97
N ILE A 48 16.28 -7.90 22.37
CA ILE A 48 16.71 -6.85 21.48
C ILE A 48 18.13 -7.24 21.10
N ILE A 49 18.30 -7.75 19.88
CA ILE A 49 19.62 -7.81 19.29
C ILE A 49 20.07 -6.37 19.10
N GLU A 50 20.75 -5.84 20.10
CA GLU A 50 21.63 -4.70 19.89
C GLU A 50 22.63 -5.15 18.84
N LEU A 51 22.44 -4.66 17.60
CA LEU A 51 23.49 -4.68 16.60
C LEU A 51 24.67 -3.92 17.20
N THR A 52 25.62 -4.65 17.74
CA THR A 52 26.89 -4.06 18.13
C THR A 52 27.46 -3.35 16.91
N GLU A 53 27.49 -2.03 16.99
CA GLU A 53 28.26 -1.17 16.11
C GLU A 53 29.70 -1.69 16.15
N ASP A 54 30.20 -2.45 15.20
CA ASP A 54 31.65 -2.34 14.96
C ASP A 54 32.29 -3.35 13.99
N THR A 55 31.63 -4.06 13.11
CA THR A 55 32.47 -4.93 12.26
C THR A 55 32.11 -5.05 10.76
N GLU A 56 30.98 -4.55 10.29
CA GLU A 56 30.64 -4.67 8.85
C GLU A 56 30.50 -3.33 8.10
N ILE A 57 30.54 -2.21 8.78
CA ILE A 57 30.32 -0.88 8.14
C ILE A 57 31.63 -0.34 7.50
N SER A 58 32.80 -0.77 7.93
CA SER A 58 34.06 -0.24 7.43
C SER A 58 34.45 -0.74 6.04
N GLU A 59 34.02 -1.93 5.64
CA GLU A 59 34.37 -2.47 4.31
C GLU A 59 33.55 -1.85 3.15
N GLN A 60 32.39 -1.23 3.45
CA GLN A 60 31.52 -0.65 2.41
C GLN A 60 31.98 0.73 1.91
N PHE A 61 32.76 1.46 2.69
CA PHE A 61 33.12 2.84 2.39
C PHE A 61 34.55 3.03 1.89
N ASP A 62 35.35 1.97 1.85
CA ASP A 62 36.71 2.01 1.35
C ASP A 62 36.82 2.06 -0.19
N THR A 63 35.69 1.92 -0.91
CA THR A 63 35.68 2.00 -2.37
C THR A 63 35.73 3.45 -2.82
N PRO A 64 36.74 3.84 -3.56
CA PRO A 64 36.84 5.23 -4.06
C PRO A 64 35.65 5.60 -4.94
N LYS A 65 35.21 6.86 -4.86
CA LYS A 65 34.20 7.41 -5.78
C LYS A 65 34.65 7.22 -7.22
N GLY A 66 33.78 6.69 -8.06
CA GLY A 66 34.07 6.47 -9.47
C GLY A 66 34.89 5.19 -9.78
N ALA A 67 34.92 4.23 -8.87
CA ALA A 67 35.61 2.95 -9.10
C ALA A 67 34.64 1.83 -9.46
N VAL A 68 35.06 0.89 -10.30
CA VAL A 68 34.31 -0.32 -10.60
C VAL A 68 34.60 -1.37 -9.52
N SER A 69 33.56 -1.85 -8.85
CA SER A 69 33.66 -2.89 -7.83
C SER A 69 32.44 -3.82 -7.90
N ASN A 70 32.68 -5.12 -7.85
CA ASN A 70 31.65 -6.17 -7.86
C ASN A 70 30.58 -5.99 -8.97
N GLY A 71 31.00 -5.52 -10.16
CA GLY A 71 30.10 -5.31 -11.30
C GLY A 71 29.30 -4.00 -11.28
N TYR A 72 29.59 -3.10 -10.34
CA TYR A 72 29.00 -1.77 -10.27
C TYR A 72 30.04 -0.68 -10.44
N TYR A 73 29.64 0.44 -11.05
CA TYR A 73 30.37 1.69 -10.87
C TYR A 73 29.90 2.33 -9.56
N VAL A 74 30.82 2.53 -8.62
CA VAL A 74 30.49 2.90 -7.23
C VAL A 74 30.71 4.38 -7.00
N ILE A 75 29.71 5.06 -6.45
CA ILE A 75 29.78 6.45 -6.01
C ILE A 75 29.52 6.46 -4.50
N ASN A 76 30.43 7.07 -3.74
CA ASN A 76 30.26 7.31 -2.32
C ASN A 76 29.83 8.78 -2.07
N VAL A 77 28.65 8.96 -1.47
CA VAL A 77 28.16 10.26 -1.02
C VAL A 77 28.58 10.44 0.45
N THR A 78 29.63 11.22 0.65
CA THR A 78 30.28 11.37 1.97
C THR A 78 29.56 12.39 2.87
N LYS A 79 29.77 12.25 4.20
CA LYS A 79 29.31 13.27 5.18
C LYS A 79 29.83 14.67 4.87
N SER A 80 31.06 14.78 4.32
CA SER A 80 31.67 16.04 3.94
C SER A 80 30.91 16.71 2.80
N GLU A 81 30.55 15.97 1.76
CA GLU A 81 29.73 16.46 0.63
C GLU A 81 28.34 16.88 1.11
N ILE A 82 27.68 16.08 1.93
CA ILE A 82 26.39 16.42 2.51
C ILE A 82 26.45 17.71 3.34
N SER A 83 27.51 17.87 4.13
CA SER A 83 27.68 19.06 4.99
C SER A 83 28.01 20.32 4.21
N SER A 84 28.68 20.19 3.07
CA SER A 84 29.04 21.33 2.22
C SER A 84 27.91 21.81 1.30
N THR A 85 26.89 20.96 1.08
CA THR A 85 25.76 21.27 0.18
C THR A 85 24.41 21.05 0.88
N SER A 86 23.89 19.86 0.80
CA SER A 86 22.74 19.31 1.54
C SER A 86 22.62 17.81 1.23
N ALA A 87 21.88 17.07 2.02
CA ALA A 87 21.63 15.66 1.73
C ALA A 87 20.94 15.47 0.37
N TYR A 88 19.94 16.31 0.05
CA TYR A 88 19.31 16.30 -1.25
C TYR A 88 20.32 16.51 -2.38
N ALA A 89 21.07 17.59 -2.34
CA ALA A 89 21.98 17.96 -3.43
C ALA A 89 23.09 16.90 -3.64
N ALA A 90 23.69 16.41 -2.56
CA ALA A 90 24.75 15.43 -2.65
C ALA A 90 24.24 14.06 -3.16
N ILE A 91 23.11 13.57 -2.64
CA ILE A 91 22.54 12.27 -3.07
C ILE A 91 22.00 12.40 -4.50
N GLN A 92 21.26 13.48 -4.81
CA GLN A 92 20.70 13.65 -6.14
C GLN A 92 21.79 13.78 -7.22
N SER A 93 22.87 14.48 -6.95
CA SER A 93 24.00 14.57 -7.90
C SER A 93 24.59 13.20 -8.24
N ALA A 94 24.65 12.28 -7.27
CA ALA A 94 25.11 10.91 -7.53
C ALA A 94 24.07 10.09 -8.32
N LEU A 95 22.78 10.31 -8.08
CA LEU A 95 21.69 9.66 -8.82
C LEU A 95 21.58 10.21 -10.25
N ASP A 96 21.85 11.51 -10.47
CA ASP A 96 21.89 12.13 -11.79
C ASP A 96 23.09 11.62 -12.61
N GLU A 97 24.27 11.44 -11.99
CA GLU A 97 25.42 10.78 -12.62
C GLU A 97 25.08 9.33 -13.02
N ALA A 98 24.33 8.62 -12.17
CA ALA A 98 23.84 7.28 -12.52
C ALA A 98 22.83 7.32 -13.68
N GLN A 99 21.91 8.31 -13.70
CA GLN A 99 20.97 8.48 -14.82
C GLN A 99 21.67 8.61 -16.16
N GLU A 100 22.73 9.41 -16.19
CA GLU A 100 23.46 9.73 -17.42
C GLU A 100 24.32 8.55 -17.93
N ASN A 101 24.84 7.72 -17.03
CA ASN A 101 25.94 6.80 -17.36
C ASN A 101 25.65 5.32 -17.07
N ALA A 102 24.65 4.99 -16.22
CA ALA A 102 24.38 3.60 -15.86
C ALA A 102 23.78 2.82 -17.03
N THR A 103 24.29 1.62 -17.24
CA THR A 103 23.79 0.68 -18.24
C THR A 103 23.48 -0.67 -17.58
N THR A 104 22.83 -1.55 -18.30
CA THR A 104 22.60 -2.92 -17.80
C THR A 104 23.90 -3.66 -17.56
N ASP A 105 24.93 -3.42 -18.38
CA ASP A 105 26.23 -4.08 -18.27
C ASP A 105 27.13 -3.45 -17.19
N LEU A 106 26.92 -2.17 -16.88
CA LEU A 106 27.61 -1.45 -15.82
C LEU A 106 26.62 -0.63 -15.01
N PRO A 107 25.86 -1.24 -14.10
CA PRO A 107 24.96 -0.51 -13.21
C PRO A 107 25.75 0.32 -12.20
N TYR A 108 25.09 1.36 -11.67
CA TYR A 108 25.67 2.24 -10.67
C TYR A 108 25.21 1.89 -9.27
N LYS A 109 26.12 1.99 -8.32
CA LYS A 109 25.84 1.80 -6.88
C LYS A 109 26.20 3.06 -6.11
N VAL A 110 25.19 3.73 -5.56
CA VAL A 110 25.32 4.94 -4.76
C VAL A 110 25.27 4.57 -3.30
N PHE A 111 26.39 4.71 -2.58
CA PHE A 111 26.44 4.59 -1.12
C PHE A 111 26.34 5.96 -0.48
N VAL A 112 25.51 6.07 0.56
CA VAL A 112 25.42 7.28 1.37
C VAL A 112 25.97 7.00 2.75
N ASP A 113 26.89 7.81 3.20
CA ASP A 113 27.48 7.69 4.55
C ASP A 113 26.40 7.65 5.62
N PRO A 114 26.50 6.71 6.59
CA PRO A 114 25.55 6.60 7.69
C PRO A 114 25.38 7.91 8.45
N GLY A 115 24.13 8.29 8.75
CA GLY A 115 23.85 9.54 9.44
C GLY A 115 22.36 9.89 9.46
N LYS A 116 22.05 11.01 10.14
CA LYS A 116 20.69 11.56 10.18
C LYS A 116 20.68 12.87 9.39
N TYR A 117 19.92 12.89 8.30
CA TYR A 117 19.93 14.02 7.37
C TYR A 117 18.51 14.56 7.15
N SER A 118 18.44 15.88 7.01
CA SER A 118 17.22 16.55 6.57
C SER A 118 17.13 16.48 5.05
N LEU A 119 16.03 15.95 4.52
CA LEU A 119 15.76 15.94 3.09
C LEU A 119 14.89 17.16 2.75
N THR A 120 15.43 18.05 1.92
CA THR A 120 14.80 19.34 1.60
C THR A 120 13.99 19.31 0.32
N GLN A 121 14.17 18.28 -0.51
CA GLN A 121 13.44 18.03 -1.75
C GLN A 121 13.35 16.52 -1.99
N GLY A 122 12.43 16.10 -2.87
CA GLY A 122 12.28 14.71 -3.26
C GLY A 122 13.38 14.23 -4.20
N LEU A 123 13.93 13.08 -3.90
CA LEU A 123 14.91 12.41 -4.74
C LEU A 123 14.26 11.81 -6.00
N ARG A 124 15.06 11.67 -7.05
CA ARG A 124 14.72 10.94 -8.29
C ARG A 124 15.71 9.82 -8.50
N ILE A 125 15.20 8.65 -8.83
CA ILE A 125 16.03 7.47 -9.12
C ILE A 125 15.64 6.91 -10.50
N TYR A 126 16.61 6.34 -11.19
CA TYR A 126 16.49 5.93 -12.57
C TYR A 126 16.99 4.52 -12.80
N SER A 127 16.88 4.01 -14.02
CA SER A 127 17.25 2.65 -14.37
C SER A 127 18.69 2.29 -14.00
N ASN A 128 18.90 1.01 -13.72
CA ASN A 128 20.23 0.41 -13.44
C ASN A 128 20.96 1.03 -12.25
N THR A 129 20.20 1.48 -11.24
CA THR A 129 20.75 2.17 -10.05
C THR A 129 20.45 1.38 -8.78
N TYR A 130 21.47 1.19 -7.97
CA TYR A 130 21.39 0.63 -6.62
C TYR A 130 21.68 1.76 -5.61
N LEU A 131 20.69 2.18 -4.85
CA LEU A 131 20.83 3.17 -3.78
C LEU A 131 20.94 2.46 -2.44
N CYS A 132 22.11 2.56 -1.79
CA CYS A 132 22.41 1.96 -0.50
C CYS A 132 22.35 3.04 0.61
N LEU A 133 21.44 2.86 1.54
CA LEU A 133 21.16 3.77 2.66
C LEU A 133 21.30 3.08 4.02
N THR A 134 22.18 2.09 4.13
CA THR A 134 22.44 1.40 5.39
C THR A 134 22.91 2.39 6.47
N GLY A 135 22.21 2.43 7.60
CA GLY A 135 22.50 3.37 8.69
C GLY A 135 22.12 4.83 8.43
N VAL A 136 21.40 5.12 7.35
CA VAL A 136 20.95 6.48 6.98
C VAL A 136 19.53 6.72 7.46
N THR A 137 19.29 7.89 8.06
CA THR A 137 17.94 8.42 8.30
C THR A 137 17.74 9.67 7.46
N LEU A 138 16.76 9.63 6.57
CA LEU A 138 16.28 10.80 5.83
C LEU A 138 14.99 11.29 6.47
N THR A 139 14.98 12.54 6.93
CA THR A 139 13.79 13.16 7.52
C THR A 139 13.33 14.31 6.66
N GLN A 140 12.09 14.28 6.26
CA GLN A 140 11.46 15.35 5.48
C GLN A 140 11.26 16.59 6.34
N ASN A 141 11.44 17.77 5.78
CA ASN A 141 11.10 19.00 6.48
C ASN A 141 9.60 19.06 6.77
N LYS A 142 9.23 19.60 7.93
CA LYS A 142 7.82 19.78 8.27
C LYS A 142 7.12 20.73 7.31
N GLY A 143 5.92 20.35 6.85
CA GLY A 143 5.15 21.13 5.87
C GLY A 143 5.58 20.93 4.41
N SER A 144 6.41 19.94 4.12
CA SER A 144 6.78 19.58 2.75
C SER A 144 5.62 18.94 2.00
N ASN A 145 5.62 19.08 0.68
CA ASN A 145 4.61 18.54 -0.24
C ASN A 145 5.21 17.73 -1.40
N TYR A 146 6.31 17.04 -1.18
CA TYR A 146 6.97 16.19 -2.19
C TYR A 146 7.12 14.77 -1.69
N ASN A 147 7.14 13.80 -2.59
CA ASN A 147 7.52 12.42 -2.26
C ASN A 147 9.01 12.40 -1.88
N MET A 148 9.40 11.59 -0.90
CA MET A 148 10.81 11.51 -0.50
C MET A 148 11.69 10.95 -1.61
N ILE A 149 11.19 9.93 -2.33
CA ILE A 149 11.81 9.45 -3.57
C ILE A 149 10.75 9.02 -4.57
N LYS A 150 11.00 9.28 -5.84
CA LYS A 150 10.17 8.90 -6.97
C LYS A 150 11.04 8.30 -8.07
N VAL A 151 10.56 7.26 -8.75
CA VAL A 151 11.20 6.77 -9.97
C VAL A 151 10.85 7.70 -11.13
N GLY A 152 11.86 8.09 -11.90
CA GLY A 152 11.71 8.93 -13.08
C GLY A 152 11.54 10.42 -12.81
N ASP A 153 11.26 11.17 -13.85
CA ASP A 153 11.18 12.62 -13.84
C ASP A 153 9.95 13.19 -13.12
N SER A 154 9.93 14.50 -12.92
CA SER A 154 8.83 15.19 -12.22
C SER A 154 7.50 15.08 -12.98
N ASN A 155 7.56 15.21 -14.30
CA ASN A 155 6.45 15.05 -15.23
C ASN A 155 6.88 13.97 -16.23
N ASP A 156 6.71 12.74 -15.82
CA ASP A 156 7.15 11.59 -16.60
C ASP A 156 6.16 11.31 -17.74
N THR A 157 6.67 11.32 -18.97
CA THR A 157 5.91 11.04 -20.19
C THR A 157 6.27 9.71 -20.82
N HIS A 158 7.09 8.90 -20.16
CA HIS A 158 7.45 7.58 -20.67
C HIS A 158 6.27 6.61 -20.53
N SER A 159 6.07 5.79 -21.54
CA SER A 159 5.04 4.77 -21.56
C SER A 159 5.61 3.37 -21.32
N GLY A 160 4.74 2.45 -20.92
CA GLY A 160 5.11 1.06 -20.65
C GLY A 160 5.99 0.89 -19.41
N TYR A 161 6.65 -0.25 -19.31
CA TYR A 161 7.59 -0.55 -18.22
C TYR A 161 8.99 0.00 -18.55
N TYR A 162 9.14 1.31 -18.51
CA TYR A 162 10.29 2.03 -19.01
C TYR A 162 11.52 1.94 -18.10
N TYR A 163 11.35 2.29 -16.82
CA TYR A 163 12.45 2.24 -15.85
C TYR A 163 12.67 0.82 -15.33
N GLN A 164 13.93 0.40 -15.18
CA GLN A 164 14.25 -0.96 -14.84
C GLN A 164 15.48 -1.14 -13.96
N ASN A 165 15.57 -2.29 -13.29
CA ASN A 165 16.76 -2.69 -12.53
C ASN A 165 17.12 -1.68 -11.44
N ILE A 166 16.17 -1.31 -10.59
CA ILE A 166 16.37 -0.35 -9.51
C ILE A 166 16.34 -1.07 -8.18
N THR A 167 17.32 -0.84 -7.33
CA THR A 167 17.34 -1.32 -5.96
C THR A 167 17.45 -0.15 -5.00
N ILE A 168 16.57 -0.14 -3.98
CA ILE A 168 16.65 0.74 -2.82
C ILE A 168 16.87 -0.15 -1.60
N ASP A 169 18.02 -0.04 -0.97
CA ASP A 169 18.43 -0.88 0.15
C ASP A 169 18.68 -0.05 1.41
N GLY A 170 17.87 -0.31 2.42
CA GLY A 170 17.96 0.36 3.71
C GLY A 170 17.33 1.75 3.78
N GLY A 171 17.73 2.47 4.79
CA GLY A 171 17.25 3.82 5.10
C GLY A 171 16.01 3.85 5.99
N ILE A 172 15.99 4.84 6.87
CA ILE A 172 14.78 5.28 7.57
C ILE A 172 14.23 6.49 6.82
N TRP A 173 13.10 6.30 6.17
CA TRP A 173 12.37 7.30 5.41
C TRP A 173 11.28 7.89 6.30
N ASN A 174 11.57 9.02 6.95
CA ASN A 174 10.70 9.65 7.94
C ASN A 174 10.01 10.88 7.33
N GLU A 175 8.73 10.76 7.08
CA GLU A 175 7.91 11.85 6.51
C GLU A 175 7.58 12.96 7.50
N ASN A 176 7.94 12.79 8.78
CA ASN A 176 7.80 13.85 9.80
C ASN A 176 6.36 14.38 9.97
N GLY A 177 5.37 13.51 9.72
CA GLY A 177 3.95 13.84 9.81
C GLY A 177 3.43 14.69 8.64
N ASN A 178 4.10 14.68 7.50
CA ASN A 178 3.59 15.30 6.27
C ASN A 178 2.56 14.38 5.59
N SER A 179 1.77 14.96 4.69
CA SER A 179 0.71 14.26 3.96
C SER A 179 1.13 13.96 2.52
N ASN A 180 2.22 13.20 2.39
CA ASN A 180 2.76 12.79 1.10
C ASN A 180 3.05 11.29 1.13
N THR A 181 3.24 10.70 -0.03
CA THR A 181 3.75 9.34 -0.16
C THR A 181 5.27 9.36 -0.12
N ALA A 182 5.90 8.56 0.75
CA ALA A 182 7.35 8.51 0.85
C ALA A 182 7.98 8.00 -0.44
N ILE A 183 7.55 6.84 -0.93
CA ILE A 183 8.10 6.18 -2.12
C ILE A 183 7.01 6.00 -3.18
N LYS A 184 7.26 6.52 -4.39
CA LYS A 184 6.34 6.38 -5.53
C LYS A 184 7.03 5.70 -6.72
N ILE A 185 6.44 4.61 -7.22
CA ILE A 185 7.01 3.74 -8.26
C ILE A 185 5.98 3.51 -9.36
N CYS A 186 6.26 4.00 -10.56
CA CYS A 186 5.42 3.82 -11.74
C CYS A 186 6.26 3.59 -12.99
N HIS A 187 5.65 3.01 -14.04
CA HIS A 187 6.31 2.71 -15.32
C HIS A 187 7.59 1.88 -15.19
N THR A 188 7.59 0.87 -14.32
CA THR A 188 8.81 0.19 -13.90
C THR A 188 8.78 -1.31 -14.13
N GLN A 189 9.97 -1.91 -14.19
CA GLN A 189 10.17 -3.34 -14.13
C GLN A 189 11.42 -3.72 -13.35
N ASN A 190 11.41 -4.89 -12.71
CA ASN A 190 12.54 -5.42 -11.95
C ASN A 190 13.05 -4.45 -10.86
N ILE A 191 12.19 -4.20 -9.88
CA ILE A 191 12.46 -3.27 -8.77
C ILE A 191 12.65 -4.06 -7.47
N THR A 192 13.56 -3.62 -6.62
CA THR A 192 13.73 -4.15 -5.27
C THR A 192 13.75 -3.03 -4.24
N LEU A 193 12.89 -3.14 -3.24
CA LEU A 193 12.97 -2.36 -2.00
C LEU A 193 13.25 -3.33 -0.86
N MET A 194 14.33 -3.13 -0.13
CA MET A 194 14.68 -4.03 0.97
C MET A 194 15.27 -3.29 2.17
N ASN A 195 15.11 -3.89 3.36
CA ASN A 195 15.72 -3.43 4.63
C ASN A 195 15.37 -1.98 5.02
N ALA A 196 14.32 -1.42 4.44
CA ALA A 196 13.93 -0.02 4.63
C ALA A 196 12.88 0.14 5.73
N THR A 197 12.85 1.29 6.40
CA THR A 197 11.78 1.70 7.29
C THR A 197 11.11 2.94 6.74
N LEU A 198 9.81 2.87 6.41
CA LEU A 198 8.99 4.00 5.98
C LEU A 198 8.04 4.36 7.11
N LYS A 199 8.00 5.64 7.51
CA LYS A 199 7.20 6.01 8.69
C LYS A 199 6.78 7.47 8.77
N ASN A 200 5.82 7.70 9.68
CA ASN A 200 5.36 9.03 10.11
C ASN A 200 4.72 9.86 8.98
N CYS A 201 3.98 9.25 8.08
CA CYS A 201 3.10 10.01 7.19
C CYS A 201 1.76 10.31 7.86
N SER A 202 1.01 11.23 7.27
CA SER A 202 -0.33 11.60 7.73
C SER A 202 -1.28 11.72 6.53
N ASN A 203 -2.43 11.04 6.58
CA ASN A 203 -3.45 11.08 5.51
C ASN A 203 -2.87 10.84 4.11
N SER A 204 -1.99 9.87 3.98
CA SER A 204 -1.37 9.47 2.71
C SER A 204 -0.89 8.02 2.83
N HIS A 205 -0.37 7.46 1.76
CA HIS A 205 0.29 6.15 1.75
C HIS A 205 1.78 6.30 2.10
N LEU A 206 2.38 5.27 2.68
CA LEU A 206 3.84 5.22 2.82
C LEU A 206 4.51 4.85 1.49
N MET A 207 3.83 4.06 0.67
CA MET A 207 4.31 3.65 -0.66
C MET A 207 3.16 3.49 -1.63
N GLU A 208 3.32 3.99 -2.85
CA GLU A 208 2.39 3.80 -3.98
C GLU A 208 3.10 3.17 -5.16
N ILE A 209 2.46 2.16 -5.76
CA ILE A 209 3.00 1.38 -6.88
C ILE A 209 1.90 1.23 -7.93
N ALA A 210 2.18 1.60 -9.17
CA ALA A 210 1.28 1.37 -10.29
C ALA A 210 2.04 1.12 -11.59
N GLY A 211 1.45 0.38 -12.54
CA GLY A 211 2.10 0.13 -13.82
C GLY A 211 3.53 -0.44 -13.65
N ASN A 212 3.64 -1.54 -12.90
CA ASN A 212 4.92 -2.19 -12.59
C ASN A 212 4.89 -3.66 -13.01
N ASN A 213 6.02 -4.16 -13.51
CA ASN A 213 6.23 -5.56 -13.82
C ASN A 213 7.44 -6.14 -13.08
N GLY A 214 7.21 -6.73 -11.95
CA GLY A 214 8.25 -7.29 -11.10
C GLY A 214 8.75 -6.29 -10.06
N ILE A 215 8.20 -6.39 -8.86
CA ILE A 215 8.73 -5.71 -7.68
C ILE A 215 8.83 -6.66 -6.51
N THR A 216 9.96 -6.63 -5.83
CA THR A 216 10.17 -7.32 -4.56
C THR A 216 10.31 -6.30 -3.44
N ILE A 217 9.46 -6.40 -2.43
CA ILE A 217 9.55 -5.62 -1.18
C ILE A 217 9.82 -6.61 -0.08
N GLN A 218 11.00 -6.53 0.54
CA GLN A 218 11.40 -7.53 1.51
C GLN A 218 12.08 -6.93 2.75
N ASN A 219 11.79 -7.51 3.91
CA ASN A 219 12.39 -7.13 5.19
C ASN A 219 12.24 -5.63 5.52
N CYS A 220 11.11 -5.03 5.13
CA CYS A 220 10.84 -3.61 5.34
C CYS A 220 9.88 -3.38 6.51
N ASN A 221 9.97 -2.20 7.13
CA ASN A 221 9.07 -1.78 8.19
C ASN A 221 8.23 -0.60 7.73
N PHE A 222 6.90 -0.71 7.86
CA PHE A 222 5.93 0.34 7.57
C PHE A 222 5.23 0.72 8.87
N ALA A 223 5.40 1.96 9.33
CA ALA A 223 4.96 2.30 10.67
C ALA A 223 4.41 3.73 10.82
N ASP A 224 3.57 3.91 11.86
CA ASP A 224 3.18 5.21 12.38
C ASP A 224 2.54 6.14 11.33
N GLN A 225 1.58 5.59 10.59
CA GLN A 225 0.79 6.34 9.63
C GLN A 225 -0.42 6.94 10.33
N ALA A 226 -0.42 8.25 10.51
CA ALA A 226 -1.47 8.97 11.23
C ALA A 226 -2.66 9.29 10.31
N LEU A 227 -3.84 9.36 10.93
CA LEU A 227 -5.04 9.89 10.28
C LEU A 227 -5.53 11.12 11.04
N SER A 228 -6.02 12.12 10.31
CA SER A 228 -6.80 13.19 10.93
C SER A 228 -8.13 12.64 11.46
N THR A 229 -8.75 13.36 12.37
CA THR A 229 -10.02 12.94 12.98
C THR A 229 -11.17 12.78 11.99
N SER A 230 -11.10 13.44 10.84
CA SER A 230 -12.09 13.37 9.75
C SER A 230 -11.74 12.31 8.70
N ALA A 231 -10.49 11.85 8.65
CA ALA A 231 -10.07 10.86 7.68
C ALA A 231 -10.52 9.46 8.08
N LYS A 232 -10.82 8.64 7.09
CA LYS A 232 -11.24 7.27 7.29
C LYS A 232 -10.15 6.29 6.83
N PRO A 233 -9.94 5.17 7.55
CA PRO A 233 -8.84 4.26 7.26
C PRO A 233 -8.91 3.60 5.88
N TYR A 234 -10.08 3.45 5.31
CA TYR A 234 -10.30 2.66 4.09
C TYR A 234 -9.71 3.28 2.81
N THR A 235 -9.09 4.45 2.89
CA THR A 235 -8.42 5.11 1.76
C THR A 235 -6.90 5.21 1.93
N TYR A 236 -6.32 4.57 2.95
CA TYR A 236 -4.91 4.77 3.28
C TYR A 236 -4.23 3.45 3.66
N GLU A 237 -3.84 2.68 2.67
CA GLU A 237 -2.95 1.54 2.84
C GLU A 237 -1.50 2.02 3.07
N ALA A 238 -0.72 1.28 3.84
CA ALA A 238 0.71 1.56 3.97
C ALA A 238 1.42 1.31 2.62
N ILE A 239 1.08 0.21 1.94
CA ILE A 239 1.45 -0.03 0.54
C ILE A 239 0.18 -0.03 -0.30
N GLN A 240 0.01 0.97 -1.14
CA GLN A 240 -1.04 1.06 -2.14
C GLN A 240 -0.59 0.39 -3.43
N LEU A 241 -1.30 -0.65 -3.85
CA LEU A 241 -1.19 -1.23 -5.18
C LEU A 241 -2.27 -0.55 -6.04
N ASP A 242 -1.89 0.45 -6.79
CA ASP A 242 -2.79 1.41 -7.43
C ASP A 242 -2.89 1.22 -8.94
N ILE A 243 -3.75 2.01 -9.54
CA ILE A 243 -3.95 2.10 -10.99
C ILE A 243 -3.18 3.32 -11.54
N LEU A 244 -2.70 3.20 -12.77
CA LEU A 244 -1.86 4.23 -13.39
C LEU A 244 -2.73 5.25 -14.14
N LEU A 245 -3.53 6.02 -13.40
CA LEU A 245 -4.33 7.12 -13.91
C LEU A 245 -3.90 8.45 -13.29
N GLU A 246 -3.97 9.55 -14.04
CA GLU A 246 -3.52 10.87 -13.58
C GLU A 246 -4.25 11.33 -12.31
N SER A 247 -5.54 11.02 -12.21
CA SER A 247 -6.33 11.31 -11.01
C SER A 247 -5.83 10.63 -9.74
N HIS A 248 -5.02 9.58 -9.85
CA HIS A 248 -4.41 8.85 -8.75
C HIS A 248 -2.91 9.14 -8.60
N LEU A 249 -2.20 9.15 -9.72
CA LEU A 249 -0.74 9.23 -9.76
C LEU A 249 -0.27 10.41 -10.60
N SER A 250 -0.62 11.62 -10.16
CA SER A 250 -0.25 12.85 -10.86
C SER A 250 1.27 12.95 -11.11
N GLY A 251 1.62 13.49 -12.27
CA GLY A 251 3.01 13.63 -12.73
C GLY A 251 3.60 12.36 -13.34
N TYR A 252 2.75 11.37 -13.68
CA TYR A 252 3.07 10.25 -14.56
C TYR A 252 2.10 10.22 -15.73
N LEU A 253 2.55 9.67 -16.86
CA LEU A 253 1.66 9.38 -17.98
C LEU A 253 0.63 8.33 -17.54
N SER A 254 -0.66 8.62 -17.71
CA SER A 254 -1.71 7.64 -17.44
C SER A 254 -1.77 6.59 -18.53
N GLU A 255 -1.83 5.35 -18.13
CA GLU A 255 -1.97 4.20 -19.03
C GLU A 255 -2.80 3.10 -18.36
N ASP A 256 -3.46 2.27 -19.16
CA ASP A 256 -4.00 0.98 -18.70
C ASP A 256 -2.87 -0.06 -18.65
N LEU A 257 -1.83 0.24 -17.87
CA LEU A 257 -0.62 -0.59 -17.72
C LEU A 257 -0.77 -1.51 -16.51
N PRO A 258 -0.77 -2.84 -16.68
CA PRO A 258 -0.96 -3.78 -15.59
C PRO A 258 0.09 -3.67 -14.49
N LEU A 259 -0.35 -3.80 -13.24
CA LEU A 259 0.53 -4.09 -12.11
C LEU A 259 0.63 -5.61 -11.95
N LYS A 260 1.84 -6.16 -12.07
CA LYS A 260 2.05 -7.61 -12.05
C LYS A 260 3.39 -8.02 -11.46
N ASN A 261 3.48 -9.31 -11.06
CA ASN A 261 4.69 -9.91 -10.48
C ASN A 261 5.16 -9.16 -9.22
N VAL A 262 4.24 -8.99 -8.27
CA VAL A 262 4.50 -8.29 -6.99
C VAL A 262 4.80 -9.31 -5.91
N LYS A 263 5.91 -9.11 -5.18
CA LYS A 263 6.28 -9.92 -4.03
C LYS A 263 6.51 -9.02 -2.82
N ILE A 264 5.76 -9.24 -1.73
CA ILE A 264 5.90 -8.53 -0.46
C ILE A 264 6.12 -9.59 0.63
N THR A 265 7.31 -9.64 1.20
CA THR A 265 7.69 -10.73 2.10
C THR A 265 8.57 -10.28 3.27
N GLY A 266 8.37 -10.89 4.45
CA GLY A 266 9.18 -10.60 5.64
C GLY A 266 9.06 -9.16 6.17
N CYS A 267 8.01 -8.44 5.80
CA CYS A 267 7.79 -7.06 6.19
C CYS A 267 6.94 -6.95 7.47
N SER A 268 7.10 -5.84 8.18
CA SER A 268 6.25 -5.49 9.32
C SER A 268 5.41 -4.25 9.04
N PHE A 269 4.15 -4.29 9.47
CA PHE A 269 3.19 -3.19 9.38
C PHE A 269 2.66 -2.93 10.78
N LYS A 270 2.98 -1.76 11.33
CA LYS A 270 2.60 -1.43 12.70
C LYS A 270 2.02 -0.03 12.81
N ASN A 271 0.88 0.08 13.51
CA ASN A 271 0.23 1.37 13.76
C ASN A 271 -0.05 2.14 12.46
N VAL A 272 -0.61 1.44 11.47
CA VAL A 272 -1.03 2.00 10.18
C VAL A 272 -2.55 1.81 10.00
N PRO A 273 -3.23 2.58 9.14
CA PRO A 273 -4.66 2.41 8.91
C PRO A 273 -5.01 1.06 8.31
N ARG A 274 -4.35 0.72 7.21
CA ARG A 274 -4.38 -0.57 6.50
C ARG A 274 -2.96 -0.97 6.11
N GLY A 275 -2.73 -2.27 5.95
CA GLY A 275 -1.40 -2.77 5.59
C GLY A 275 -1.12 -2.65 4.10
N ILE A 276 -1.53 -3.65 3.33
CA ILE A 276 -1.28 -3.78 1.88
C ILE A 276 -2.61 -3.82 1.15
N GLY A 277 -2.72 -3.13 0.03
CA GLY A 277 -3.86 -3.39 -0.82
C GLY A 277 -4.18 -2.33 -1.85
N SER A 278 -5.41 -2.46 -2.35
CA SER A 278 -6.00 -1.60 -3.35
C SER A 278 -7.37 -1.15 -2.87
N HIS A 279 -7.67 0.12 -2.97
CA HIS A 279 -9.04 0.63 -2.91
C HIS A 279 -9.53 1.10 -4.28
N THR A 280 -8.70 0.93 -5.30
CA THR A 280 -8.98 1.23 -6.70
C THR A 280 -8.63 0.04 -7.59
N ALA A 281 -9.32 -0.14 -8.70
CA ALA A 281 -9.03 -1.16 -9.70
C ALA A 281 -9.60 -0.76 -11.07
N ILE A 282 -8.96 -1.21 -12.14
CA ILE A 282 -9.55 -1.18 -13.49
C ILE A 282 -10.17 -2.54 -13.75
N LEU A 283 -11.47 -2.58 -14.05
CA LEU A 283 -12.25 -3.80 -14.11
C LEU A 283 -11.66 -4.88 -15.03
N ASN A 284 -11.19 -4.49 -16.20
CA ASN A 284 -10.62 -5.38 -17.20
C ASN A 284 -9.09 -5.47 -17.17
N ASN A 285 -8.47 -4.92 -16.14
CA ASN A 285 -7.02 -4.95 -15.94
C ASN A 285 -6.70 -5.38 -14.50
N PRO A 286 -6.80 -6.69 -14.19
CA PRO A 286 -6.54 -7.19 -12.85
C PRO A 286 -5.07 -7.03 -12.46
N VAL A 287 -4.83 -6.87 -11.17
CA VAL A 287 -3.49 -7.03 -10.60
C VAL A 287 -3.12 -8.50 -10.63
N ASP A 288 -2.00 -8.85 -11.25
CA ASP A 288 -1.68 -10.23 -11.61
C ASP A 288 -0.37 -10.73 -10.97
N THR A 289 -0.39 -11.95 -10.53
CA THR A 289 0.76 -12.66 -9.95
C THR A 289 1.32 -11.94 -8.72
N ILE A 290 0.61 -12.10 -7.61
CA ILE A 290 0.91 -11.42 -6.34
C ILE A 290 1.30 -12.46 -5.29
N GLU A 291 2.40 -12.23 -4.59
CA GLU A 291 2.80 -12.96 -3.39
C GLU A 291 2.86 -12.00 -2.19
N ILE A 292 2.06 -12.25 -1.17
CA ILE A 292 2.12 -11.56 0.13
C ILE A 292 2.40 -12.64 1.17
N SER A 293 3.65 -12.73 1.62
CA SER A 293 4.08 -13.88 2.42
C SER A 293 4.93 -13.51 3.63
N ASN A 294 4.73 -14.22 4.75
CA ASN A 294 5.56 -14.09 5.95
C ASN A 294 5.66 -12.65 6.51
N ASN A 295 4.62 -11.86 6.36
CA ASN A 295 4.56 -10.50 6.90
C ASN A 295 3.86 -10.48 8.26
N THR A 296 4.17 -9.45 9.07
CA THR A 296 3.55 -9.23 10.37
C THR A 296 2.76 -7.92 10.33
N PHE A 297 1.49 -7.99 10.74
CA PHE A 297 0.58 -6.85 10.84
C PHE A 297 0.11 -6.71 12.29
N THR A 298 0.31 -5.54 12.89
CA THR A 298 -0.03 -5.31 14.30
C THR A 298 -0.57 -3.90 14.53
N SER A 299 -1.63 -3.80 15.32
CA SER A 299 -2.24 -2.51 15.73
C SER A 299 -2.71 -1.67 14.54
N LEU A 300 -3.39 -2.29 13.58
CA LEU A 300 -3.97 -1.59 12.44
C LEU A 300 -5.34 -1.00 12.81
N LYS A 301 -5.73 0.06 12.12
CA LYS A 301 -7.01 0.75 12.38
C LYS A 301 -8.22 0.04 11.75
N SER A 302 -8.01 -0.69 10.65
CA SER A 302 -9.06 -1.36 9.88
C SER A 302 -8.64 -2.78 9.52
N LEU A 303 -7.87 -3.01 8.48
CA LEU A 303 -7.55 -4.35 7.99
C LEU A 303 -6.10 -4.50 7.53
N ALA A 304 -5.64 -5.75 7.47
CA ALA A 304 -4.25 -6.03 7.10
C ALA A 304 -4.04 -6.06 5.57
N ILE A 305 -4.88 -6.79 4.83
CA ILE A 305 -4.71 -6.98 3.37
C ILE A 305 -6.05 -6.80 2.67
N GLN A 306 -6.10 -5.91 1.68
CA GLN A 306 -7.25 -5.74 0.80
C GLN A 306 -6.87 -6.01 -0.65
N ALA A 307 -7.33 -7.13 -1.20
CA ALA A 307 -7.15 -7.47 -2.60
C ALA A 307 -8.40 -7.10 -3.40
N MET A 308 -8.31 -6.19 -4.35
CA MET A 308 -9.41 -5.82 -5.23
C MET A 308 -9.05 -6.10 -6.67
N ASN A 309 -9.80 -6.99 -7.32
CA ASN A 309 -9.55 -7.44 -8.69
C ASN A 309 -8.15 -8.07 -8.89
N TYR A 310 -7.73 -8.94 -7.95
CA TYR A 310 -6.46 -9.67 -8.05
C TYR A 310 -6.66 -11.05 -8.68
N ILE A 311 -5.67 -11.50 -9.43
CA ILE A 311 -5.59 -12.87 -9.96
C ILE A 311 -4.21 -13.49 -9.69
N ASN A 312 -4.14 -14.82 -9.71
CA ASN A 312 -2.89 -15.56 -9.45
C ASN A 312 -2.20 -15.08 -8.15
N CYS A 313 -2.97 -14.94 -7.08
CA CYS A 313 -2.51 -14.32 -5.85
C CYS A 313 -2.32 -15.36 -4.75
N THR A 314 -1.21 -15.29 -4.03
CA THR A 314 -0.92 -16.10 -2.85
C THR A 314 -0.72 -15.20 -1.63
N ILE A 315 -1.51 -15.45 -0.56
CA ILE A 315 -1.41 -14.78 0.73
C ILE A 315 -1.13 -15.87 1.77
N THR A 316 0.12 -16.01 2.20
CA THR A 316 0.54 -17.16 3.00
C THR A 316 1.52 -16.83 4.12
N GLY A 317 1.41 -17.55 5.24
CA GLY A 317 2.37 -17.45 6.35
C GLY A 317 2.38 -16.09 7.06
N ASN A 318 1.36 -15.24 6.86
CA ASN A 318 1.30 -13.94 7.50
C ASN A 318 0.76 -14.05 8.92
N THR A 319 1.26 -13.19 9.82
CA THR A 319 0.77 -13.02 11.20
C THR A 319 0.04 -11.68 11.31
N ILE A 320 -1.24 -11.73 11.65
CA ILE A 320 -2.12 -10.57 11.76
C ILE A 320 -2.67 -10.53 13.18
N THR A 321 -2.36 -9.49 13.94
CA THR A 321 -2.76 -9.35 15.34
C THR A 321 -3.20 -7.93 15.65
N ASP A 322 -4.09 -7.79 16.64
CA ASP A 322 -4.56 -6.48 17.11
C ASP A 322 -5.08 -5.61 15.94
N THR A 323 -5.94 -6.21 15.12
CA THR A 323 -6.59 -5.54 13.99
C THR A 323 -8.09 -5.79 14.01
N PRO A 324 -8.94 -4.88 13.52
CA PRO A 324 -10.36 -5.13 13.37
C PRO A 324 -10.67 -6.29 12.43
N GLN A 325 -10.00 -6.34 11.29
CA GLN A 325 -10.21 -7.33 10.23
C GLN A 325 -8.87 -7.84 9.68
N GLY A 326 -8.88 -9.03 9.09
CA GLY A 326 -7.67 -9.66 8.56
C GLY A 326 -7.51 -9.42 7.05
N ILE A 327 -8.11 -10.28 6.24
CA ILE A 327 -7.92 -10.33 4.78
C ILE A 327 -9.26 -10.13 4.08
N MET A 328 -9.34 -9.12 3.23
CA MET A 328 -10.50 -8.79 2.41
C MET A 328 -10.20 -8.97 0.93
N ILE A 329 -11.05 -9.70 0.23
CA ILE A 329 -10.90 -9.98 -1.21
C ILE A 329 -12.19 -9.60 -1.92
N TYR A 330 -12.05 -8.79 -2.97
CA TYR A 330 -13.16 -8.34 -3.80
C TYR A 330 -12.93 -8.68 -5.27
N SER A 331 -13.96 -9.12 -5.97
CA SER A 331 -13.94 -9.17 -7.43
C SER A 331 -13.99 -7.75 -8.00
N VAL A 332 -14.95 -6.97 -7.55
CA VAL A 332 -15.12 -5.54 -7.83
C VAL A 332 -15.82 -4.90 -6.63
N ARG A 333 -15.73 -3.58 -6.52
CA ARG A 333 -16.56 -2.78 -5.61
C ARG A 333 -17.29 -1.70 -6.42
N GLU A 334 -18.46 -1.28 -5.95
CA GLU A 334 -19.20 -0.18 -6.54
C GLU A 334 -18.41 1.12 -6.55
N SER A 335 -17.71 1.40 -5.44
CA SER A 335 -16.75 2.51 -5.35
C SER A 335 -15.31 2.03 -5.63
N GLY A 336 -14.52 2.86 -6.27
CA GLY A 336 -13.11 2.56 -6.55
C GLY A 336 -12.88 1.62 -7.73
N THR A 337 -13.92 1.19 -8.44
CA THR A 337 -13.76 0.43 -9.68
C THR A 337 -13.84 1.37 -10.87
N PHE A 338 -12.86 1.28 -11.76
CA PHE A 338 -12.76 2.05 -12.98
C PHE A 338 -12.81 1.14 -14.20
N LEU A 339 -13.14 1.71 -15.33
CA LEU A 339 -13.06 1.02 -16.62
C LEU A 339 -11.88 1.56 -17.42
N ALA A 340 -11.33 0.77 -18.32
CA ALA A 340 -10.28 1.23 -19.23
C ALA A 340 -10.71 2.45 -20.07
N SER A 341 -12.03 2.66 -20.25
CA SER A 341 -12.58 3.86 -20.86
C SER A 341 -12.18 5.16 -20.15
N THR A 342 -11.87 5.12 -18.85
CA THR A 342 -11.37 6.29 -18.12
C THR A 342 -10.03 6.76 -18.67
N ALA A 343 -9.09 5.86 -18.89
CA ALA A 343 -7.81 6.19 -19.49
C ALA A 343 -7.95 6.73 -20.93
N VAL A 344 -8.93 6.22 -21.70
CA VAL A 344 -9.29 6.77 -23.02
C VAL A 344 -9.85 8.19 -22.91
N LYS A 345 -10.74 8.46 -21.96
CA LYS A 345 -11.29 9.80 -21.71
C LYS A 345 -10.23 10.81 -21.27
N GLU A 346 -9.28 10.36 -20.49
CA GLU A 346 -8.14 11.19 -20.05
C GLU A 346 -7.10 11.42 -21.16
N GLY A 347 -7.28 10.80 -22.33
CA GLY A 347 -6.43 10.99 -23.49
C GLY A 347 -5.10 10.25 -23.45
N HIS A 348 -4.93 9.33 -22.50
CA HIS A 348 -3.68 8.58 -22.28
C HIS A 348 -3.63 7.27 -23.09
N ILE A 349 -4.80 6.71 -23.42
CA ILE A 349 -4.94 5.59 -24.35
C ILE A 349 -5.61 6.11 -25.63
N PRO A 350 -5.15 5.72 -26.84
CA PRO A 350 -5.77 6.14 -28.08
C PRO A 350 -7.27 5.86 -28.11
N SER A 351 -8.06 6.80 -28.55
CA SER A 351 -9.53 6.69 -28.65
C SER A 351 -10.00 5.53 -29.54
N SER A 352 -9.12 5.02 -30.42
CA SER A 352 -9.37 3.84 -31.24
C SER A 352 -9.19 2.51 -30.49
N THR A 353 -8.68 2.52 -29.25
CA THR A 353 -8.49 1.32 -28.44
C THR A 353 -9.86 0.75 -28.07
N PRO A 354 -10.16 -0.50 -28.43
CA PRO A 354 -11.42 -1.10 -28.02
C PRO A 354 -11.50 -1.21 -26.51
N VAL A 355 -12.48 -0.54 -25.91
CA VAL A 355 -12.80 -0.71 -24.51
C VAL A 355 -13.80 -1.84 -24.38
N THR A 356 -13.33 -3.03 -24.07
CA THR A 356 -14.19 -4.18 -23.81
C THR A 356 -14.51 -4.25 -22.32
N TYR A 357 -15.78 -4.16 -21.97
CA TYR A 357 -16.24 -4.46 -20.64
C TYR A 357 -16.08 -5.96 -20.41
N GLN A 358 -15.10 -6.36 -19.65
CA GLN A 358 -14.94 -7.74 -19.25
C GLN A 358 -15.61 -7.95 -17.90
N THR A 359 -16.37 -9.02 -17.80
CA THR A 359 -16.73 -9.55 -16.48
C THR A 359 -15.45 -9.93 -15.74
N PRO A 360 -15.43 -9.85 -14.39
CA PRO A 360 -14.31 -10.35 -13.62
C PRO A 360 -13.92 -11.76 -14.06
N VAL A 361 -12.64 -12.04 -13.96
CA VAL A 361 -12.08 -13.34 -14.36
C VAL A 361 -12.84 -14.48 -13.68
N ASN A 362 -13.27 -15.48 -14.43
CA ASN A 362 -14.04 -16.61 -13.91
C ASN A 362 -13.27 -17.55 -12.97
N ASN A 363 -11.99 -17.32 -12.77
CA ASN A 363 -11.14 -18.08 -11.86
C ASN A 363 -9.96 -17.21 -11.45
N GLN A 364 -10.03 -16.61 -10.27
CA GLN A 364 -8.98 -15.73 -9.75
C GLN A 364 -7.70 -16.48 -9.37
N LYS A 365 -7.78 -17.80 -9.16
CA LYS A 365 -6.63 -18.61 -8.72
C LYS A 365 -5.93 -17.99 -7.50
N MET A 366 -6.68 -17.73 -6.46
CA MET A 366 -6.14 -17.15 -5.23
C MET A 366 -6.01 -18.20 -4.14
N VAL A 367 -4.91 -18.16 -3.41
CA VAL A 367 -4.63 -19.05 -2.29
C VAL A 367 -4.37 -18.21 -1.03
N ILE A 368 -5.15 -18.49 0.02
CA ILE A 368 -5.01 -17.89 1.35
C ILE A 368 -4.71 -19.01 2.32
N SER A 369 -3.47 -19.17 2.73
CA SER A 369 -3.08 -20.35 3.49
C SER A 369 -2.06 -20.10 4.58
N ASN A 370 -2.08 -20.94 5.62
CA ASN A 370 -1.08 -20.91 6.68
C ASN A 370 -0.92 -19.53 7.38
N ASN A 371 -1.96 -18.70 7.36
CA ASN A 371 -1.92 -17.41 8.07
C ASN A 371 -2.41 -17.60 9.51
N THR A 372 -1.82 -16.84 10.44
CA THR A 372 -2.30 -16.70 11.81
C THR A 372 -2.98 -15.36 11.96
N ILE A 373 -4.28 -15.37 12.26
CA ILE A 373 -5.11 -14.16 12.28
C ILE A 373 -5.81 -14.05 13.64
N ALA A 374 -5.50 -12.98 14.39
CA ALA A 374 -6.22 -12.56 15.58
C ALA A 374 -6.89 -11.21 15.32
N ALA A 375 -8.16 -11.24 14.89
CA ALA A 375 -8.93 -10.07 14.51
C ALA A 375 -10.06 -9.81 15.52
N SER A 376 -10.30 -8.55 15.91
CA SER A 376 -11.37 -8.21 16.83
C SER A 376 -12.78 -8.38 16.23
N GLY A 377 -12.89 -8.45 14.90
CA GLY A 377 -14.17 -8.54 14.21
C GLY A 377 -15.07 -7.33 14.41
N ASN A 378 -14.50 -6.19 14.74
CA ASN A 378 -15.22 -4.95 15.01
C ASN A 378 -14.51 -3.77 14.36
N ASP A 379 -14.69 -3.65 13.04
CA ASP A 379 -14.23 -2.46 12.32
C ASP A 379 -15.28 -1.36 12.49
N PRO A 380 -14.96 -0.24 13.16
CA PRO A 380 -15.90 0.84 13.38
C PRO A 380 -16.26 1.60 12.10
N TYR A 381 -15.57 1.34 11.00
CA TYR A 381 -15.72 2.03 9.73
C TYR A 381 -16.42 1.17 8.66
N GLU A 382 -16.33 -0.16 8.78
CA GLU A 382 -16.92 -1.13 7.84
C GLU A 382 -17.58 -2.30 8.61
N ASP A 383 -18.57 -1.99 9.42
CA ASP A 383 -19.20 -2.92 10.36
C ASP A 383 -19.97 -4.09 9.71
N TYR A 384 -20.34 -3.96 8.44
CA TYR A 384 -21.06 -5.00 7.71
C TYR A 384 -20.14 -6.13 7.22
N GLU A 385 -18.83 -5.95 7.24
CA GLU A 385 -17.86 -6.91 6.72
C GLU A 385 -17.10 -7.68 7.81
N ASN A 386 -17.45 -7.51 9.06
CA ASN A 386 -16.78 -8.05 10.24
C ASN A 386 -16.36 -9.54 10.15
N ALA A 387 -15.23 -9.82 9.53
CA ALA A 387 -14.68 -11.16 9.36
C ALA A 387 -13.15 -11.16 9.41
N ALA A 388 -12.57 -12.27 9.88
CA ALA A 388 -11.11 -12.43 9.79
C ALA A 388 -10.65 -12.63 8.34
N ILE A 389 -11.42 -13.39 7.54
CA ILE A 389 -11.25 -13.51 6.10
C ILE A 389 -12.59 -13.27 5.44
N PHE A 390 -12.67 -12.26 4.58
CA PHE A 390 -13.85 -11.94 3.79
C PHE A 390 -13.55 -12.03 2.30
N VAL A 391 -14.37 -12.78 1.57
CA VAL A 391 -14.27 -12.92 0.12
C VAL A 391 -15.61 -12.50 -0.47
N SER A 392 -15.62 -11.49 -1.31
CA SER A 392 -16.82 -10.91 -1.88
C SER A 392 -16.78 -10.81 -3.40
N GLY A 393 -17.66 -11.57 -4.05
CA GLY A 393 -18.21 -11.16 -5.33
C GLY A 393 -19.26 -10.06 -5.11
N LEU A 394 -19.87 -9.60 -6.18
CA LEU A 394 -20.89 -8.57 -6.14
C LEU A 394 -21.97 -8.86 -7.17
N ASN A 395 -23.23 -8.76 -6.76
CA ASN A 395 -24.35 -8.65 -7.66
C ASN A 395 -24.71 -7.17 -7.77
N LEU A 396 -24.31 -6.57 -8.86
CA LEU A 396 -24.38 -5.13 -9.06
C LEU A 396 -25.54 -4.78 -9.98
N GLY A 397 -26.40 -3.85 -9.53
CA GLY A 397 -27.18 -3.04 -10.42
C GLY A 397 -26.24 -2.17 -11.27
N SER A 398 -26.76 -1.47 -12.27
CA SER A 398 -25.94 -0.49 -12.98
C SER A 398 -25.45 0.58 -12.02
N ALA A 399 -24.15 0.80 -11.96
CA ALA A 399 -23.51 1.79 -11.08
C ALA A 399 -22.63 2.74 -11.88
N THR A 400 -22.50 3.98 -11.41
CA THR A 400 -21.57 4.95 -11.99
C THR A 400 -20.34 5.02 -11.08
N THR A 401 -19.16 4.84 -11.66
CA THR A 401 -17.89 4.98 -10.95
C THR A 401 -17.61 6.43 -10.57
N GLY A 402 -16.65 6.65 -9.68
CA GLY A 402 -16.20 8.00 -9.34
C GLY A 402 -15.65 8.80 -10.52
N SER A 403 -15.20 8.14 -11.59
CA SER A 403 -14.76 8.76 -12.85
C SER A 403 -15.90 9.03 -13.83
N GLY A 404 -17.15 8.69 -13.48
CA GLY A 404 -18.31 8.85 -14.34
C GLY A 404 -18.53 7.73 -15.35
N ASP A 405 -17.75 6.64 -15.30
CA ASP A 405 -17.99 5.44 -16.08
C ASP A 405 -19.16 4.65 -15.52
N THR A 406 -19.91 3.98 -16.37
CA THR A 406 -20.99 3.09 -15.95
C THR A 406 -20.48 1.65 -15.93
N ILE A 407 -20.50 1.02 -14.75
CA ILE A 407 -20.30 -0.42 -14.63
C ILE A 407 -21.62 -1.07 -14.99
N PRO A 408 -21.68 -1.97 -16.00
CA PRO A 408 -22.91 -2.64 -16.37
C PRO A 408 -23.49 -3.44 -15.20
N ALA A 409 -24.81 -3.51 -15.12
CA ALA A 409 -25.48 -4.42 -14.20
C ALA A 409 -25.05 -5.86 -14.50
N GLY A 410 -24.76 -6.64 -13.50
CA GLY A 410 -24.33 -8.03 -13.66
C GLY A 410 -23.91 -8.71 -12.37
N ASN A 411 -23.69 -10.00 -12.50
CA ASN A 411 -23.19 -10.83 -11.42
C ASN A 411 -21.67 -10.93 -11.52
N TYR A 412 -20.98 -10.15 -10.73
CA TYR A 412 -19.52 -10.16 -10.62
C TYR A 412 -19.08 -11.13 -9.53
N PHE A 413 -19.35 -12.42 -9.77
CA PHE A 413 -18.94 -13.46 -8.84
C PHE A 413 -17.43 -13.54 -8.72
N ILE A 414 -16.98 -13.93 -7.52
CA ILE A 414 -15.60 -14.32 -7.31
C ILE A 414 -15.48 -15.84 -7.33
N SER A 415 -14.42 -16.39 -7.91
CA SER A 415 -14.27 -17.84 -8.01
C SER A 415 -12.82 -18.32 -8.01
N GLY A 416 -12.62 -19.60 -7.73
CA GLY A 416 -11.29 -20.19 -7.70
C GLY A 416 -10.44 -19.72 -6.52
N ILE A 417 -11.07 -19.57 -5.36
CA ILE A 417 -10.42 -19.18 -4.10
C ILE A 417 -10.18 -20.44 -3.27
N THR A 418 -8.97 -20.63 -2.79
CA THR A 418 -8.62 -21.65 -1.81
C THR A 418 -8.26 -20.99 -0.49
N ILE A 419 -8.94 -21.36 0.59
CA ILE A 419 -8.66 -20.91 1.96
C ILE A 419 -8.31 -22.14 2.77
N SER A 420 -7.03 -22.32 3.09
CA SER A 420 -6.58 -23.55 3.74
C SER A 420 -5.59 -23.33 4.88
N ASP A 421 -5.69 -24.19 5.89
CA ASP A 421 -4.68 -24.31 6.94
C ASP A 421 -4.40 -23.01 7.72
N ASN A 422 -5.37 -22.09 7.76
CA ASN A 422 -5.24 -20.86 8.54
C ASN A 422 -5.65 -21.10 10.00
N THR A 423 -4.96 -20.43 10.92
CA THR A 423 -5.34 -20.37 12.33
C THR A 423 -5.99 -19.03 12.61
N ILE A 424 -7.27 -19.03 12.93
CA ILE A 424 -8.08 -17.83 13.10
C ILE A 424 -8.63 -17.77 14.52
N ASN A 425 -8.37 -16.66 15.20
CA ASN A 425 -8.99 -16.31 16.48
C ASN A 425 -9.71 -14.96 16.32
N THR A 426 -11.04 -14.92 16.47
CA THR A 426 -11.82 -13.73 16.15
C THR A 426 -13.03 -13.55 17.06
N ASP A 427 -13.47 -12.31 17.19
CA ASP A 427 -14.73 -11.94 17.83
C ASP A 427 -15.87 -11.67 16.81
N GLY A 428 -15.53 -11.69 15.51
CA GLY A 428 -16.46 -11.59 14.40
C GLY A 428 -16.65 -12.90 13.67
N HIS A 429 -16.98 -12.83 12.38
CA HIS A 429 -17.00 -14.02 11.53
C HIS A 429 -15.56 -14.54 11.32
N GLY A 430 -15.39 -15.84 11.29
CA GLY A 430 -14.10 -16.45 10.94
C GLY A 430 -13.81 -16.28 9.45
N ILE A 431 -14.52 -17.03 8.60
CA ILE A 431 -14.45 -16.95 7.14
C ILE A 431 -15.84 -16.62 6.62
N ARG A 432 -15.94 -15.57 5.82
CA ARG A 432 -17.19 -15.17 5.18
C ARG A 432 -17.00 -15.11 3.67
N LEU A 433 -17.83 -15.83 2.94
CA LEU A 433 -17.88 -15.80 1.49
C LEU A 433 -19.22 -15.24 1.03
N GLN A 434 -19.17 -14.27 0.13
CA GLN A 434 -20.35 -13.67 -0.49
C GLN A 434 -20.21 -13.73 -2.01
N ASP A 435 -21.25 -14.20 -2.69
CA ASP A 435 -21.26 -14.34 -4.16
C ASP A 435 -20.00 -15.03 -4.71
N ALA A 436 -19.51 -16.02 -3.97
CA ALA A 436 -18.32 -16.79 -4.30
C ALA A 436 -18.70 -18.16 -4.91
N ARG A 437 -17.94 -18.60 -5.91
CA ARG A 437 -18.18 -19.88 -6.60
C ARG A 437 -16.87 -20.66 -6.74
N ASN A 438 -16.98 -21.98 -6.89
CA ASN A 438 -15.84 -22.86 -7.13
C ASN A 438 -14.67 -22.56 -6.17
N SER A 439 -14.99 -22.40 -4.89
CA SER A 439 -14.02 -22.08 -3.84
C SER A 439 -13.89 -23.23 -2.86
N THR A 440 -12.72 -23.40 -2.28
CA THR A 440 -12.40 -24.47 -1.35
C THR A 440 -12.01 -23.89 0.00
N ILE A 441 -12.60 -24.40 1.08
CA ILE A 441 -12.21 -24.09 2.46
C ILE A 441 -11.84 -25.41 3.12
N THR A 442 -10.59 -25.56 3.57
CA THR A 442 -10.12 -26.83 4.16
C THR A 442 -9.02 -26.61 5.20
N GLY A 443 -8.94 -27.47 6.21
CA GLY A 443 -7.85 -27.48 7.20
C GLY A 443 -7.76 -26.25 8.11
N ASN A 444 -8.71 -25.29 8.04
CA ASN A 444 -8.64 -24.10 8.87
C ASN A 444 -9.09 -24.38 10.32
N THR A 445 -8.39 -23.79 11.28
CA THR A 445 -8.78 -23.79 12.69
C THR A 445 -9.36 -22.43 13.04
N ILE A 446 -10.63 -22.39 13.44
CA ILE A 446 -11.33 -21.15 13.76
C ILE A 446 -11.77 -21.20 15.22
N THR A 447 -11.32 -20.24 16.02
CA THR A 447 -11.69 -20.08 17.42
C THR A 447 -12.35 -18.72 17.66
N TYR A 448 -13.28 -18.69 18.59
CA TYR A 448 -13.95 -17.48 19.03
C TYR A 448 -13.36 -17.02 20.35
N SER A 449 -12.89 -15.78 20.42
CA SER A 449 -12.11 -15.29 21.56
C SER A 449 -12.95 -14.67 22.67
N GLN A 450 -14.19 -14.22 22.38
CA GLN A 450 -15.01 -13.55 23.39
C GLN A 450 -15.80 -14.53 24.29
N VAL A 451 -15.77 -14.22 25.57
CA VAL A 451 -16.59 -14.91 26.59
C VAL A 451 -17.97 -14.25 26.74
N SER A 452 -18.11 -12.98 26.36
CA SER A 452 -19.36 -12.24 26.43
C SER A 452 -20.17 -12.39 25.12
N LYS A 453 -21.48 -12.62 25.21
CA LYS A 453 -22.35 -12.76 24.03
C LYS A 453 -22.24 -11.53 23.15
N PRO A 454 -21.89 -11.70 21.87
CA PRO A 454 -21.87 -10.59 20.91
C PRO A 454 -23.28 -10.05 20.68
N LYS A 455 -23.39 -8.79 20.29
CA LYS A 455 -24.68 -8.19 19.90
C LYS A 455 -25.27 -8.86 18.65
N ASN A 456 -24.45 -9.43 17.80
CA ASN A 456 -24.81 -10.08 16.54
C ASN A 456 -24.44 -11.57 16.56
N THR A 457 -25.08 -12.36 15.71
CA THR A 457 -24.71 -13.75 15.50
C THR A 457 -23.51 -13.81 14.56
N PHE A 458 -22.39 -14.33 15.05
CA PHE A 458 -21.21 -14.61 14.24
C PHE A 458 -21.07 -16.09 13.94
N TYR A 459 -20.41 -16.41 12.84
CA TYR A 459 -20.24 -17.76 12.35
C TYR A 459 -18.77 -18.08 12.16
N GLY A 460 -18.37 -19.32 12.43
CA GLY A 460 -17.05 -19.80 12.04
C GLY A 460 -16.87 -19.67 10.52
N ILE A 461 -17.83 -20.19 9.75
CA ILE A 461 -17.89 -20.02 8.30
C ILE A 461 -19.30 -19.53 7.93
N GLN A 462 -19.38 -18.44 7.17
CA GLN A 462 -20.63 -17.91 6.66
C GLN A 462 -20.61 -17.84 5.13
N LEU A 463 -21.62 -18.42 4.51
CA LEU A 463 -21.84 -18.36 3.07
C LEU A 463 -23.08 -17.49 2.80
N ARG A 464 -22.96 -16.52 1.90
CA ARG A 464 -24.03 -15.59 1.55
C ARG A 464 -24.15 -15.41 0.05
N GLU A 465 -25.34 -15.05 -0.37
CA GLU A 465 -25.62 -14.47 -1.67
C GLU A 465 -26.22 -13.08 -1.49
N SER A 466 -25.85 -12.16 -2.37
CA SER A 466 -26.42 -10.80 -2.39
C SER A 466 -27.78 -10.75 -3.07
N SER A 467 -28.17 -11.77 -3.83
CA SER A 467 -29.46 -11.88 -4.52
C SER A 467 -30.14 -13.25 -4.33
N THR A 468 -31.44 -13.27 -4.49
CA THR A 468 -32.35 -14.40 -4.19
C THR A 468 -32.28 -15.58 -5.18
N ASN A 469 -31.41 -15.60 -6.18
CA ASN A 469 -31.50 -16.54 -7.31
C ASN A 469 -30.24 -17.33 -7.67
N GLY A 470 -29.31 -17.54 -6.80
CA GLY A 470 -28.11 -18.32 -7.14
C GLY A 470 -27.67 -19.31 -6.05
N LEU A 471 -27.36 -20.53 -6.46
CA LEU A 471 -26.77 -21.56 -5.61
C LEU A 471 -25.24 -21.40 -5.63
N SER A 472 -24.66 -21.06 -4.48
CA SER A 472 -23.22 -21.06 -4.31
C SER A 472 -22.73 -22.49 -4.03
N LEU A 473 -21.92 -23.06 -4.95
CA LEU A 473 -21.28 -24.36 -4.71
C LEU A 473 -19.91 -24.12 -4.10
N ILE A 474 -19.78 -24.42 -2.82
CA ILE A 474 -18.55 -24.36 -2.05
C ILE A 474 -18.28 -25.74 -1.47
N HIS A 475 -17.08 -26.26 -1.69
CA HIS A 475 -16.60 -27.46 -1.01
C HIS A 475 -15.96 -27.04 0.34
N ILE A 476 -16.51 -27.58 1.42
CA ILE A 476 -16.00 -27.37 2.80
C ILE A 476 -15.23 -28.60 3.21
#